data_e7ac8ee46f596a9c6762529051b75c9d
#
_entry.id   e7ac8ee46f596a9c6762529051b75c9d
#
_cell.length_a   1.000
_cell.length_b   1.000
_cell.length_c   1.000
_cell.angle_alpha   90.00
_cell.angle_beta   90.00
_cell.angle_gamma   90.00
#
_symmetry.space_group_name_H-M   'P 1'
#
loop_
_entity.id
_entity.type
_entity.pdbx_description
1 polymer ?
#
loop_
_entity_poly.entity_id
_entity_poly.type
_entity_poly.pdbx_seq_one_letter_code
_entity_poly.pdbx_strand_id
1 'polypeptide(L)'
;MLIAVLTMALSTILSAKDQTGLKVTQIQSVNSPLVTFRIILRSGAINDPKGKEGLNALTAYLIAQGGTKDLTYSQVVEQLYPWSAGIDVQADQEITTFIGEVHRDHLDHFYKLFSDLLLHPRFDPADFQRVKDLGLTYLKNTLRATSDENLGKQALNTFMYEGHPYGKPEFGTVQGLTAITLEDVKEYYNNTCTQANLWLGIAGGYPQSLVGQMQRDFSALPAGTVQSVPLTKADDIKDMEVMVVEKPTRAYAVSMGYTLPVTRKDKEFYALLVANSYFGEHRTFNGVLMNRLRGDRGLNYGDYSYCERFVGGTGGTPFPEVNTPLRQQCFSIWLRPIPPDQTLFGIRNALFELKNLIEKGIAQKDFDQTKKFVTYYSKLWASTLSRRLGYQMDSEFYGSDYFIDRIERELQTLTLDDVNAAIRKYLHPSDIKIAVVVNEGKGQEFLNAMMTNAPSPIKYQSPVSQSILDQDKLIEVFPLAINKEKSRVVNARDLFEK
;
A
#
# COMPACT_ATOMS: atom_id res chain seq x y z
N MET A 1 10.59 -42.11 -28.19
CA MET A 1 11.24 -40.77 -28.13
C MET A 1 10.21 -39.76 -28.59
N LEU A 2 9.37 -39.30 -27.65
CA LEU A 2 8.34 -38.29 -27.89
C LEU A 2 8.87 -36.93 -27.37
N ILE A 3 9.10 -36.01 -28.29
CA ILE A 3 9.49 -34.62 -27.97
C ILE A 3 8.19 -33.88 -27.64
N ALA A 4 8.00 -33.54 -26.38
CA ALA A 4 6.94 -32.65 -25.94
C ALA A 4 7.39 -31.20 -26.25
N VAL A 5 6.79 -30.61 -27.27
CA VAL A 5 6.94 -29.18 -27.59
C VAL A 5 6.16 -28.39 -26.56
N LEU A 6 6.86 -27.75 -25.65
CA LEU A 6 6.30 -26.79 -24.66
C LEU A 6 6.02 -25.49 -25.42
N THR A 7 4.80 -25.29 -25.88
CA THR A 7 4.36 -24.00 -26.41
C THR A 7 4.20 -23.01 -25.26
N MET A 8 5.21 -22.19 -25.02
CA MET A 8 5.07 -20.95 -24.24
C MET A 8 4.13 -20.02 -25.00
N ALA A 9 2.92 -19.84 -24.48
CA ALA A 9 2.02 -18.80 -24.96
C ALA A 9 2.63 -17.43 -24.61
N LEU A 10 3.27 -16.79 -25.59
CA LEU A 10 3.64 -15.38 -25.52
C LEU A 10 2.34 -14.57 -25.36
N SER A 11 2.12 -14.00 -24.21
CA SER A 11 1.09 -12.98 -24.01
C SER A 11 1.60 -11.69 -24.68
N THR A 12 1.06 -11.38 -25.83
CA THR A 12 1.34 -10.12 -26.52
C THR A 12 0.66 -8.97 -25.79
N ILE A 13 1.43 -8.03 -25.30
CA ILE A 13 0.95 -6.76 -24.75
C ILE A 13 0.72 -5.83 -25.95
N LEU A 14 -0.54 -5.59 -26.28
CA LEU A 14 -0.93 -4.66 -27.35
C LEU A 14 -1.50 -3.38 -26.69
N SER A 15 -0.86 -2.25 -26.97
CA SER A 15 -1.45 -0.94 -26.70
C SER A 15 -2.03 -0.40 -28.02
N ALA A 16 -3.34 -0.50 -28.18
CA ALA A 16 -4.04 0.07 -29.34
C ALA A 16 -4.58 1.46 -29.00
N LYS A 17 -4.13 2.48 -29.71
CA LYS A 17 -4.80 3.79 -29.79
C LYS A 17 -5.81 3.70 -30.91
N ASP A 18 -7.09 3.71 -30.56
CA ASP A 18 -8.17 3.84 -31.54
C ASP A 18 -8.59 5.31 -31.70
N GLN A 19 -9.46 5.60 -32.67
CA GLN A 19 -9.89 6.95 -33.08
C GLN A 19 -10.52 7.80 -31.94
N THR A 20 -10.93 7.19 -30.82
CA THR A 20 -11.49 7.88 -29.65
C THR A 20 -10.43 8.46 -28.71
N GLY A 21 -9.16 8.11 -28.86
CA GLY A 21 -8.07 8.60 -27.98
C GLY A 21 -8.00 7.98 -26.59
N LEU A 22 -8.97 7.18 -26.14
CA LEU A 22 -8.93 6.50 -24.85
C LEU A 22 -7.93 5.35 -24.86
N LYS A 23 -7.03 5.38 -23.86
CA LYS A 23 -6.04 4.33 -23.69
C LYS A 23 -6.69 3.08 -23.08
N VAL A 24 -6.44 1.91 -23.69
CA VAL A 24 -6.82 0.59 -23.16
C VAL A 24 -5.59 -0.29 -23.01
N THR A 25 -5.29 -0.67 -21.79
CA THR A 25 -4.25 -1.66 -21.49
C THR A 25 -4.84 -3.06 -21.57
N GLN A 26 -4.23 -3.94 -22.36
CA GLN A 26 -4.78 -5.24 -22.71
C GLN A 26 -3.80 -6.36 -22.39
N ILE A 27 -4.29 -7.42 -21.76
CA ILE A 27 -3.58 -8.70 -21.60
C ILE A 27 -4.49 -9.82 -22.10
N GLN A 28 -4.33 -10.19 -23.37
CA GLN A 28 -5.14 -11.26 -23.97
C GLN A 28 -4.68 -12.63 -23.46
N SER A 29 -5.64 -13.43 -23.00
CA SER A 29 -5.44 -14.83 -22.62
C SER A 29 -6.64 -15.67 -23.05
N VAL A 30 -6.63 -16.10 -24.30
CA VAL A 30 -7.76 -16.75 -25.00
C VAL A 30 -8.31 -17.97 -24.22
N ASN A 31 -7.44 -18.70 -23.55
CA ASN A 31 -7.81 -19.89 -22.79
C ASN A 31 -8.27 -19.59 -21.35
N SER A 32 -8.20 -18.34 -20.89
CA SER A 32 -8.67 -17.98 -19.56
C SER A 32 -10.19 -18.03 -19.50
N PRO A 33 -10.79 -18.73 -18.52
CA PRO A 33 -12.22 -18.65 -18.28
C PRO A 33 -12.62 -17.33 -17.62
N LEU A 34 -11.66 -16.58 -17.06
CA LEU A 34 -11.91 -15.32 -16.34
C LEU A 34 -11.56 -14.13 -17.21
N VAL A 35 -12.34 -13.07 -17.03
CA VAL A 35 -12.06 -11.73 -17.54
C VAL A 35 -12.05 -10.76 -16.37
N THR A 36 -10.99 -9.96 -16.28
CA THR A 36 -10.84 -8.93 -15.26
C THR A 36 -10.73 -7.56 -15.91
N PHE A 37 -11.38 -6.58 -15.29
CA PHE A 37 -11.37 -5.17 -15.67
C PHE A 37 -10.68 -4.36 -14.59
N ARG A 38 -9.92 -3.35 -15.00
CA ARG A 38 -9.43 -2.28 -14.14
C ARG A 38 -9.68 -0.96 -14.82
N ILE A 39 -10.60 -0.17 -14.26
CA ILE A 39 -10.88 1.18 -14.71
C ILE A 39 -10.28 2.13 -13.71
N ILE A 40 -9.27 2.88 -14.13
CA ILE A 40 -8.54 3.80 -13.25
C ILE A 40 -8.96 5.24 -13.55
N LEU A 41 -9.34 5.95 -12.50
CA LEU A 41 -9.41 7.40 -12.51
C LEU A 41 -8.10 7.95 -11.95
N ARG A 42 -7.48 8.88 -12.67
CA ARG A 42 -6.25 9.59 -12.26
C ARG A 42 -6.60 10.69 -11.26
N SER A 43 -7.27 10.27 -10.20
CA SER A 43 -7.70 11.10 -9.08
C SER A 43 -7.69 10.24 -7.83
N GLY A 44 -7.16 10.76 -6.75
CA GLY A 44 -7.01 10.10 -5.46
C GLY A 44 -7.21 11.07 -4.30
N ALA A 45 -6.87 10.66 -3.09
CA ALA A 45 -7.04 11.48 -1.88
C ALA A 45 -6.28 12.81 -1.94
N ILE A 46 -5.22 12.92 -2.73
CA ILE A 46 -4.50 14.19 -2.96
C ILE A 46 -5.37 15.25 -3.66
N ASN A 47 -6.44 14.83 -4.33
CA ASN A 47 -7.36 15.72 -5.03
C ASN A 47 -8.51 16.20 -4.12
N ASP A 48 -8.62 15.70 -2.90
CA ASP A 48 -9.66 16.10 -1.97
C ASP A 48 -9.56 17.59 -1.63
N PRO A 49 -10.66 18.35 -1.73
CA PRO A 49 -10.67 19.73 -1.29
C PRO A 49 -10.42 19.84 0.21
N LYS A 50 -9.75 20.90 0.63
CA LYS A 50 -9.54 21.19 2.06
C LYS A 50 -10.89 21.25 2.81
N GLY A 51 -11.00 20.50 3.89
CA GLY A 51 -12.19 20.39 4.72
C GLY A 51 -13.21 19.38 4.18
N LYS A 52 -12.90 18.66 3.10
CA LYS A 52 -13.69 17.56 2.54
C LYS A 52 -12.79 16.34 2.27
N GLU A 53 -11.84 16.11 3.17
CA GLU A 53 -10.94 14.96 3.11
C GLU A 53 -11.76 13.67 3.17
N GLY A 54 -11.59 12.82 2.17
CA GLY A 54 -12.36 11.59 1.95
C GLY A 54 -13.40 11.70 0.84
N LEU A 55 -13.49 12.85 0.13
CA LEU A 55 -14.47 13.03 -0.96
C LEU A 55 -14.19 12.06 -2.12
N ASN A 56 -12.92 11.86 -2.49
CA ASN A 56 -12.52 10.87 -3.49
C ASN A 56 -13.00 9.46 -3.10
N ALA A 57 -12.65 9.02 -1.90
CA ALA A 57 -13.00 7.68 -1.43
C ALA A 57 -14.53 7.51 -1.34
N LEU A 58 -15.24 8.47 -0.73
CA LEU A 58 -16.70 8.43 -0.60
C LEU A 58 -17.38 8.36 -1.97
N THR A 59 -16.91 9.14 -2.95
CA THR A 59 -17.45 9.11 -4.32
C THR A 59 -17.21 7.77 -4.97
N ALA A 60 -16.01 7.23 -4.85
CA ALA A 60 -15.62 5.95 -5.43
C ALA A 60 -16.44 4.77 -4.84
N TYR A 61 -16.56 4.73 -3.51
CA TYR A 61 -17.38 3.73 -2.84
C TYR A 61 -18.88 3.88 -3.18
N LEU A 62 -19.38 5.09 -3.31
CA LEU A 62 -20.78 5.31 -3.69
C LEU A 62 -21.06 4.88 -5.14
N ILE A 63 -20.11 5.07 -6.07
CA ILE A 63 -20.21 4.53 -7.43
C ILE A 63 -20.30 2.99 -7.40
N ALA A 64 -19.41 2.34 -6.65
CA ALA A 64 -19.34 0.87 -6.61
C ALA A 64 -20.51 0.24 -5.83
N GLN A 65 -21.04 0.93 -4.82
CA GLN A 65 -22.01 0.40 -3.85
C GLN A 65 -23.32 1.18 -3.79
N GLY A 66 -23.58 2.08 -4.72
CA GLY A 66 -24.82 2.89 -4.76
C GLY A 66 -25.81 2.45 -5.84
N GLY A 67 -25.46 1.45 -6.64
CA GLY A 67 -26.29 1.00 -7.77
C GLY A 67 -26.17 1.87 -9.01
N THR A 68 -26.89 1.47 -10.07
CA THR A 68 -26.98 2.19 -11.35
C THR A 68 -28.23 3.05 -11.38
N LYS A 69 -28.38 3.87 -12.41
CA LYS A 69 -29.62 4.62 -12.65
C LYS A 69 -30.88 3.78 -12.54
N ASP A 70 -30.82 2.52 -13.01
CA ASP A 70 -31.97 1.64 -13.13
C ASP A 70 -32.06 0.56 -12.03
N LEU A 71 -30.95 0.29 -11.33
CA LEU A 71 -30.83 -0.77 -10.33
C LEU A 71 -30.38 -0.22 -8.98
N THR A 72 -30.99 -0.70 -7.90
CA THR A 72 -30.48 -0.50 -6.56
C THR A 72 -29.22 -1.32 -6.32
N TYR A 73 -28.43 -1.00 -5.29
CA TYR A 73 -27.26 -1.79 -4.91
C TYR A 73 -27.61 -3.26 -4.59
N SER A 74 -28.74 -3.52 -3.91
CA SER A 74 -29.20 -4.88 -3.64
C SER A 74 -29.45 -5.68 -4.94
N GLN A 75 -30.10 -5.06 -5.93
CA GLN A 75 -30.34 -5.69 -7.22
C GLN A 75 -29.05 -5.94 -8.01
N VAL A 76 -28.06 -5.06 -7.88
CA VAL A 76 -26.72 -5.28 -8.45
C VAL A 76 -26.08 -6.53 -7.82
N VAL A 77 -26.08 -6.62 -6.49
CA VAL A 77 -25.53 -7.77 -5.75
C VAL A 77 -26.27 -9.06 -6.11
N GLU A 78 -27.60 -9.03 -6.20
CA GLU A 78 -28.42 -10.18 -6.61
C GLU A 78 -28.08 -10.70 -8.01
N GLN A 79 -27.72 -9.79 -8.95
CA GLN A 79 -27.29 -10.20 -10.29
C GLN A 79 -25.88 -10.78 -10.30
N LEU A 80 -24.95 -10.23 -9.51
CA LEU A 80 -23.55 -10.68 -9.44
C LEU A 80 -23.41 -12.04 -8.75
N TYR A 81 -24.21 -12.29 -7.73
CA TYR A 81 -24.10 -13.48 -6.88
C TYR A 81 -24.12 -14.82 -7.64
N PRO A 82 -25.09 -15.10 -8.55
CA PRO A 82 -25.12 -16.36 -9.29
C PRO A 82 -23.91 -16.55 -10.24
N TRP A 83 -23.26 -15.45 -10.65
CA TRP A 83 -22.12 -15.49 -11.54
C TRP A 83 -20.80 -15.62 -10.80
N SER A 84 -20.83 -15.62 -9.46
CA SER A 84 -19.62 -15.52 -8.63
C SER A 84 -18.73 -14.35 -9.07
N ALA A 85 -19.35 -13.27 -9.54
CA ALA A 85 -18.70 -12.08 -10.04
C ALA A 85 -18.56 -11.04 -8.92
N GLY A 86 -17.49 -10.25 -8.99
CA GLY A 86 -17.20 -9.19 -8.02
C GLY A 86 -16.95 -7.85 -8.69
N ILE A 87 -17.41 -6.79 -8.03
CA ILE A 87 -17.04 -5.41 -8.33
C ILE A 87 -16.50 -4.82 -7.04
N ASP A 88 -15.28 -4.32 -7.10
CA ASP A 88 -14.57 -3.73 -5.98
C ASP A 88 -13.99 -2.36 -6.38
N VAL A 89 -13.63 -1.56 -5.38
CA VAL A 89 -13.00 -0.27 -5.60
C VAL A 89 -11.84 -0.07 -4.63
N GLN A 90 -10.76 0.45 -5.16
CA GLN A 90 -9.57 0.83 -4.42
C GLN A 90 -9.32 2.32 -4.61
N ALA A 91 -9.71 3.12 -3.63
CA ALA A 91 -9.40 4.55 -3.58
C ALA A 91 -8.05 4.72 -2.87
N ASP A 92 -7.08 5.34 -3.53
CA ASP A 92 -5.73 5.52 -3.01
C ASP A 92 -5.29 6.99 -3.09
N GLN A 93 -4.02 7.27 -2.82
CA GLN A 93 -3.49 8.64 -2.80
C GLN A 93 -3.53 9.33 -4.15
N GLU A 94 -3.08 8.63 -5.22
CA GLU A 94 -2.89 9.22 -6.55
C GLU A 94 -3.98 8.83 -7.55
N ILE A 95 -4.55 7.66 -7.37
CA ILE A 95 -5.50 7.06 -8.31
C ILE A 95 -6.63 6.35 -7.58
N THR A 96 -7.73 6.18 -8.29
CA THR A 96 -8.85 5.33 -7.86
C THR A 96 -9.08 4.25 -8.91
N THR A 97 -9.13 3.00 -8.50
CA THR A 97 -9.29 1.84 -9.38
C THR A 97 -10.59 1.11 -9.10
N PHE A 98 -11.45 0.99 -10.11
CA PHE A 98 -12.60 0.10 -10.09
C PHE A 98 -12.19 -1.24 -10.70
N ILE A 99 -12.45 -2.31 -9.97
CA ILE A 99 -12.01 -3.67 -10.30
C ILE A 99 -13.23 -4.53 -10.53
N GLY A 100 -13.30 -5.20 -11.69
CA GLY A 100 -14.36 -6.14 -11.99
C GLY A 100 -13.75 -7.49 -12.39
N GLU A 101 -14.34 -8.59 -11.91
CA GLU A 101 -13.93 -9.93 -12.33
C GLU A 101 -15.15 -10.83 -12.54
N VAL A 102 -15.15 -11.57 -13.65
CA VAL A 102 -16.26 -12.43 -14.02
C VAL A 102 -15.79 -13.62 -14.86
N HIS A 103 -16.55 -14.74 -14.80
CA HIS A 103 -16.40 -15.82 -15.77
C HIS A 103 -16.90 -15.37 -17.16
N ARG A 104 -16.16 -15.72 -18.23
CA ARG A 104 -16.44 -15.25 -19.60
C ARG A 104 -17.85 -15.57 -20.12
N ASP A 105 -18.49 -16.60 -19.59
CA ASP A 105 -19.85 -16.98 -19.99
C ASP A 105 -20.90 -15.93 -19.57
N HIS A 106 -20.58 -15.05 -18.62
CA HIS A 106 -21.43 -13.96 -18.15
C HIS A 106 -20.89 -12.57 -18.52
N LEU A 107 -19.89 -12.53 -19.41
CA LEU A 107 -19.10 -11.32 -19.71
C LEU A 107 -19.96 -10.15 -20.19
N ASP A 108 -20.88 -10.38 -21.13
CA ASP A 108 -21.68 -9.31 -21.73
C ASP A 108 -22.60 -8.64 -20.70
N HIS A 109 -23.28 -9.45 -19.88
CA HIS A 109 -24.15 -8.95 -18.82
C HIS A 109 -23.35 -8.23 -17.72
N PHE A 110 -22.22 -8.84 -17.32
CA PHE A 110 -21.34 -8.23 -16.33
C PHE A 110 -20.76 -6.91 -16.81
N TYR A 111 -20.25 -6.86 -18.04
CA TYR A 111 -19.66 -5.63 -18.59
C TYR A 111 -20.70 -4.50 -18.63
N LYS A 112 -21.93 -4.80 -19.08
CA LYS A 112 -23.00 -3.81 -19.06
C LYS A 112 -23.25 -3.26 -17.66
N LEU A 113 -23.38 -4.15 -16.67
CA LEU A 113 -23.61 -3.74 -15.29
C LEU A 113 -22.43 -2.93 -14.72
N PHE A 114 -21.21 -3.40 -14.97
CA PHE A 114 -19.98 -2.73 -14.51
C PHE A 114 -19.79 -1.35 -15.14
N SER A 115 -20.01 -1.24 -16.45
CA SER A 115 -19.94 0.06 -17.14
C SER A 115 -21.07 1.01 -16.71
N ASP A 116 -22.31 0.50 -16.49
CA ASP A 116 -23.41 1.32 -16.02
C ASP A 116 -23.18 1.91 -14.63
N LEU A 117 -22.51 1.18 -13.71
CA LEU A 117 -22.12 1.73 -12.40
C LEU A 117 -21.22 2.95 -12.55
N LEU A 118 -20.30 2.92 -13.50
CA LEU A 118 -19.32 3.99 -13.72
C LEU A 118 -19.88 5.16 -14.55
N LEU A 119 -20.71 4.86 -15.54
CA LEU A 119 -21.24 5.85 -16.47
C LEU A 119 -22.56 6.48 -16.01
N HIS A 120 -23.36 5.72 -15.25
CA HIS A 120 -24.71 6.10 -14.83
C HIS A 120 -24.96 5.75 -13.36
N PRO A 121 -24.10 6.21 -12.41
CA PRO A 121 -24.29 5.94 -10.99
C PRO A 121 -25.58 6.56 -10.47
N ARG A 122 -26.25 5.86 -9.57
CA ARG A 122 -27.57 6.25 -9.06
C ARG A 122 -27.53 7.51 -8.18
N PHE A 123 -26.49 7.63 -7.32
CA PHE A 123 -26.35 8.72 -6.34
C PHE A 123 -27.62 8.92 -5.49
N ASP A 124 -28.14 7.82 -4.97
CA ASP A 124 -29.30 7.82 -4.08
C ASP A 124 -28.93 8.40 -2.71
N PRO A 125 -29.79 9.26 -2.10
CA PRO A 125 -29.48 9.86 -0.79
C PRO A 125 -29.34 8.86 0.34
N ALA A 126 -30.07 7.74 0.33
CA ALA A 126 -29.98 6.72 1.37
C ALA A 126 -28.68 5.92 1.22
N ASP A 127 -28.26 5.58 -0.02
CA ASP A 127 -26.97 4.93 -0.27
C ASP A 127 -25.79 5.86 0.05
N PHE A 128 -25.90 7.14 -0.26
CA PHE A 128 -24.90 8.14 0.15
C PHE A 128 -24.73 8.16 1.67
N GLN A 129 -25.83 8.23 2.43
CA GLN A 129 -25.75 8.25 3.88
C GLN A 129 -25.16 6.93 4.42
N ARG A 130 -25.57 5.80 3.87
CA ARG A 130 -25.03 4.48 4.25
C ARG A 130 -23.53 4.37 4.04
N VAL A 131 -23.02 4.77 2.86
CA VAL A 131 -21.58 4.71 2.54
C VAL A 131 -20.79 5.69 3.40
N LYS A 132 -21.31 6.88 3.63
CA LYS A 132 -20.73 7.88 4.54
C LYS A 132 -20.63 7.37 5.97
N ASP A 133 -21.67 6.72 6.47
CA ASP A 133 -21.68 6.13 7.83
C ASP A 133 -20.72 4.95 7.95
N LEU A 134 -20.55 4.15 6.89
CA LEU A 134 -19.52 3.11 6.84
C LEU A 134 -18.11 3.70 6.93
N GLY A 135 -17.81 4.78 6.21
CA GLY A 135 -16.53 5.49 6.29
C GLY A 135 -16.26 6.05 7.71
N LEU A 136 -17.26 6.70 8.31
CA LEU A 136 -17.16 7.21 9.68
C LEU A 136 -16.97 6.09 10.71
N THR A 137 -17.66 4.96 10.52
CA THR A 137 -17.54 3.78 11.38
C THR A 137 -16.14 3.15 11.24
N TYR A 138 -15.63 3.07 10.01
CA TYR A 138 -14.26 2.60 9.79
C TYR A 138 -13.24 3.46 10.55
N LEU A 139 -13.30 4.78 10.41
CA LEU A 139 -12.40 5.70 11.12
C LEU A 139 -12.49 5.57 12.64
N LYS A 140 -13.70 5.66 13.18
CA LYS A 140 -13.92 5.75 14.64
C LYS A 140 -13.76 4.41 15.33
N ASN A 141 -14.29 3.33 14.74
CA ASN A 141 -14.40 2.03 15.42
C ASN A 141 -13.34 1.04 14.91
N THR A 142 -13.15 0.91 13.59
CA THR A 142 -12.21 -0.08 13.07
C THR A 142 -10.77 0.39 13.24
N LEU A 143 -10.43 1.55 12.70
CA LEU A 143 -9.06 2.03 12.70
C LEU A 143 -8.61 2.47 14.09
N ARG A 144 -9.33 3.38 14.73
CA ARG A 144 -8.94 3.94 16.04
C ARG A 144 -9.10 2.97 17.21
N ALA A 145 -10.14 2.11 17.20
CA ALA A 145 -10.46 1.30 18.35
C ALA A 145 -9.98 -0.15 18.27
N THR A 146 -10.04 -0.82 17.10
CA THR A 146 -9.82 -2.27 17.02
C THR A 146 -8.52 -2.69 16.36
N SER A 147 -7.86 -1.82 15.58
CA SER A 147 -6.66 -2.21 14.81
C SER A 147 -5.42 -1.42 15.23
N ASP A 148 -4.66 -1.94 16.18
CA ASP A 148 -3.43 -1.30 16.67
C ASP A 148 -2.37 -1.17 15.56
N GLU A 149 -2.18 -2.21 14.75
CA GLU A 149 -1.20 -2.21 13.65
C GLU A 149 -1.57 -1.19 12.57
N ASN A 150 -2.83 -1.19 12.10
CA ASN A 150 -3.24 -0.26 11.06
C ASN A 150 -3.26 1.19 11.56
N LEU A 151 -3.66 1.40 12.82
CA LEU A 151 -3.58 2.71 13.45
C LEU A 151 -2.14 3.23 13.48
N GLY A 152 -1.18 2.39 13.90
CA GLY A 152 0.24 2.75 13.91
C GLY A 152 0.79 3.09 12.53
N LYS A 153 0.42 2.31 11.50
CA LYS A 153 0.82 2.56 10.11
C LYS A 153 0.28 3.88 9.57
N GLN A 154 -1.00 4.15 9.80
CA GLN A 154 -1.64 5.39 9.34
C GLN A 154 -1.13 6.61 10.14
N ALA A 155 -0.91 6.46 11.44
CA ALA A 155 -0.27 7.50 12.26
C ALA A 155 1.15 7.81 11.76
N LEU A 156 1.94 6.78 11.44
CA LEU A 156 3.26 6.96 10.83
C LEU A 156 3.18 7.70 9.49
N ASN A 157 2.26 7.30 8.61
CA ASN A 157 2.10 7.94 7.30
C ASN A 157 1.79 9.43 7.44
N THR A 158 0.77 9.76 8.26
CA THR A 158 0.42 11.16 8.54
C THR A 158 1.58 11.92 9.17
N PHE A 159 2.36 11.28 10.04
CA PHE A 159 3.50 11.88 10.71
C PHE A 159 4.68 12.10 9.74
N MET A 160 4.99 11.14 8.87
CA MET A 160 6.05 11.29 7.87
C MET A 160 5.77 12.40 6.87
N TYR A 161 4.51 12.52 6.45
CA TYR A 161 4.06 13.45 5.42
C TYR A 161 3.31 14.66 6.00
N GLU A 162 3.61 15.07 7.24
CA GLU A 162 2.97 16.24 7.86
C GLU A 162 3.18 17.48 6.99
N GLY A 163 2.08 18.17 6.63
CA GLY A 163 2.11 19.31 5.70
C GLY A 163 2.18 18.97 4.21
N HIS A 164 2.41 17.73 3.85
CA HIS A 164 2.44 17.23 2.48
C HIS A 164 1.08 16.61 2.09
N PRO A 165 0.64 16.64 0.81
CA PRO A 165 -0.62 16.00 0.39
C PRO A 165 -0.78 14.54 0.81
N TYR A 166 0.28 13.74 0.82
CA TYR A 166 0.25 12.35 1.27
C TYR A 166 0.05 12.16 2.79
N GLY A 167 0.12 13.21 3.58
CA GLY A 167 -0.20 13.16 5.00
C GLY A 167 -1.69 13.02 5.31
N LYS A 168 -2.56 13.22 4.29
CA LYS A 168 -3.99 12.97 4.42
C LYS A 168 -4.28 11.47 4.27
N PRO A 169 -5.14 10.89 5.13
CA PRO A 169 -5.57 9.51 4.95
C PRO A 169 -6.36 9.32 3.66
N GLU A 170 -6.22 8.20 3.00
CA GLU A 170 -6.93 7.89 1.74
C GLU A 170 -8.46 7.85 1.93
N PHE A 171 -8.90 7.41 3.09
CA PHE A 171 -10.32 7.35 3.48
C PHE A 171 -10.83 8.64 4.13
N GLY A 172 -9.99 9.69 4.22
CA GLY A 172 -10.36 11.01 4.72
C GLY A 172 -10.29 11.16 6.23
N THR A 173 -10.96 12.19 6.73
CA THR A 173 -11.05 12.54 8.15
C THR A 173 -12.50 12.56 8.63
N VAL A 174 -12.71 12.51 9.95
CA VAL A 174 -14.07 12.55 10.52
C VAL A 174 -14.78 13.86 10.17
N GLN A 175 -14.10 14.99 10.28
CA GLN A 175 -14.68 16.29 9.92
C GLN A 175 -14.89 16.40 8.42
N GLY A 176 -13.93 15.97 7.60
CA GLY A 176 -14.05 15.97 6.15
C GLY A 176 -15.26 15.16 5.68
N LEU A 177 -15.34 13.89 6.09
CA LEU A 177 -16.49 13.04 5.75
C LEU A 177 -17.81 13.61 6.25
N THR A 178 -17.84 14.20 7.45
CA THR A 178 -19.05 14.81 8.00
C THR A 178 -19.52 15.99 7.16
N ALA A 179 -18.60 16.82 6.65
CA ALA A 179 -18.89 18.00 5.86
C ALA A 179 -19.31 17.72 4.42
N ILE A 180 -18.99 16.54 3.88
CA ILE A 180 -19.33 16.18 2.50
C ILE A 180 -20.84 16.01 2.35
N THR A 181 -21.39 16.62 1.29
CA THR A 181 -22.78 16.51 0.85
C THR A 181 -22.89 15.62 -0.40
N LEU A 182 -24.11 15.16 -0.71
CA LEU A 182 -24.36 14.41 -1.95
C LEU A 182 -24.07 15.26 -3.19
N GLU A 183 -24.30 16.57 -3.11
CA GLU A 183 -24.00 17.48 -4.21
C GLU A 183 -22.48 17.59 -4.46
N ASP A 184 -21.67 17.61 -3.40
CA ASP A 184 -20.20 17.55 -3.53
C ASP A 184 -19.75 16.29 -4.26
N VAL A 185 -20.36 15.14 -3.95
CA VAL A 185 -20.07 13.86 -4.61
C VAL A 185 -20.41 13.92 -6.10
N LYS A 186 -21.57 14.47 -6.46
CA LYS A 186 -21.98 14.62 -7.87
C LYS A 186 -21.07 15.58 -8.64
N GLU A 187 -20.72 16.69 -8.02
CA GLU A 187 -19.79 17.66 -8.60
C GLU A 187 -18.40 17.03 -8.79
N TYR A 188 -17.90 16.31 -7.77
CA TYR A 188 -16.62 15.61 -7.84
C TYR A 188 -16.62 14.55 -8.95
N TYR A 189 -17.69 13.75 -9.05
CA TYR A 189 -17.86 12.79 -10.13
C TYR A 189 -17.80 13.47 -11.50
N ASN A 190 -18.56 14.52 -11.73
CA ASN A 190 -18.60 15.24 -13.00
C ASN A 190 -17.23 15.83 -13.38
N ASN A 191 -16.43 16.24 -12.40
CA ASN A 191 -15.12 16.85 -12.61
C ASN A 191 -14.00 15.82 -12.81
N THR A 192 -14.12 14.62 -12.22
CA THR A 192 -13.07 13.61 -12.21
C THR A 192 -13.34 12.43 -13.14
N CYS A 193 -14.60 12.00 -13.31
CA CYS A 193 -14.99 10.97 -14.27
C CYS A 193 -15.04 11.53 -15.69
N THR A 194 -13.87 11.76 -16.28
CA THR A 194 -13.70 12.34 -17.61
C THR A 194 -12.72 11.52 -18.44
N GLN A 195 -12.82 11.61 -19.77
CA GLN A 195 -11.94 10.87 -20.68
C GLN A 195 -10.45 11.16 -20.40
N ALA A 196 -10.10 12.41 -20.08
CA ALA A 196 -8.72 12.81 -19.81
C ALA A 196 -8.13 12.15 -18.54
N ASN A 197 -8.98 11.80 -17.57
CA ASN A 197 -8.56 11.15 -16.31
C ASN A 197 -8.65 9.62 -16.34
N LEU A 198 -9.18 9.04 -17.41
CA LEU A 198 -9.56 7.64 -17.45
C LEU A 198 -8.46 6.79 -18.10
N TRP A 199 -8.15 5.67 -17.47
CA TRP A 199 -7.41 4.57 -18.08
C TRP A 199 -8.26 3.30 -18.00
N LEU A 200 -8.45 2.66 -19.15
CA LEU A 200 -9.16 1.40 -19.27
C LEU A 200 -8.17 0.25 -19.27
N GLY A 201 -8.48 -0.82 -18.54
CA GLY A 201 -7.69 -2.04 -18.53
C GLY A 201 -8.57 -3.26 -18.59
N ILE A 202 -8.16 -4.27 -19.37
CA ILE A 202 -8.82 -5.56 -19.49
C ILE A 202 -7.81 -6.69 -19.63
N ALA A 203 -8.05 -7.80 -18.94
CA ALA A 203 -7.24 -9.01 -19.10
C ALA A 203 -8.12 -10.27 -19.09
N GLY A 204 -7.73 -11.30 -19.85
CA GLY A 204 -8.43 -12.58 -19.85
C GLY A 204 -8.89 -13.07 -21.22
N GLY A 205 -9.92 -13.93 -21.20
CA GLY A 205 -10.49 -14.57 -22.39
C GLY A 205 -11.66 -13.79 -22.99
N TYR A 206 -11.45 -12.53 -23.35
CA TYR A 206 -12.49 -11.65 -23.91
C TYR A 206 -12.43 -11.59 -25.44
N PRO A 207 -13.56 -11.31 -26.15
CA PRO A 207 -13.57 -11.05 -27.58
C PRO A 207 -12.95 -9.67 -27.88
N GLN A 208 -12.13 -9.56 -28.94
CA GLN A 208 -11.45 -8.30 -29.27
C GLN A 208 -12.40 -7.13 -29.54
N SER A 209 -13.64 -7.42 -29.99
CA SER A 209 -14.70 -6.42 -30.17
C SER A 209 -15.09 -5.67 -28.90
N LEU A 210 -14.88 -6.29 -27.71
CA LEU A 210 -15.19 -5.66 -26.43
C LEU A 210 -14.29 -4.46 -26.14
N VAL A 211 -13.04 -4.47 -26.60
CA VAL A 211 -12.13 -3.34 -26.44
C VAL A 211 -12.69 -2.08 -27.14
N GLY A 212 -13.10 -2.25 -28.39
CA GLY A 212 -13.75 -1.14 -29.14
C GLY A 212 -15.07 -0.72 -28.53
N GLN A 213 -15.82 -1.66 -27.93
CA GLN A 213 -17.04 -1.34 -27.20
C GLN A 213 -16.72 -0.50 -25.95
N MET A 214 -15.74 -0.90 -25.12
CA MET A 214 -15.28 -0.12 -23.97
C MET A 214 -14.90 1.30 -24.37
N GLN A 215 -14.14 1.46 -25.45
CA GLN A 215 -13.73 2.79 -25.93
C GLN A 215 -14.93 3.65 -26.32
N ARG A 216 -15.90 3.09 -27.04
CA ARG A 216 -17.13 3.82 -27.43
C ARG A 216 -17.97 4.20 -26.23
N ASP A 217 -18.21 3.25 -25.31
CA ASP A 217 -19.08 3.48 -24.15
C ASP A 217 -18.51 4.57 -23.23
N PHE A 218 -17.20 4.48 -22.92
CA PHE A 218 -16.54 5.46 -22.08
C PHE A 218 -16.24 6.80 -22.80
N SER A 219 -16.32 6.86 -24.13
CA SER A 219 -16.25 8.13 -24.87
C SER A 219 -17.48 9.00 -24.67
N ALA A 220 -18.57 8.47 -24.07
CA ALA A 220 -19.73 9.26 -23.65
C ALA A 220 -19.42 10.20 -22.46
N LEU A 221 -18.35 9.95 -21.72
CA LEU A 221 -17.90 10.84 -20.66
C LEU A 221 -17.40 12.18 -21.25
N PRO A 222 -17.51 13.30 -20.50
CA PRO A 222 -16.93 14.58 -20.91
C PRO A 222 -15.42 14.44 -21.21
N ALA A 223 -14.92 15.21 -22.18
CA ALA A 223 -13.49 15.20 -22.50
C ALA A 223 -12.62 15.54 -21.27
N GLY A 224 -12.99 16.56 -20.53
CA GLY A 224 -12.35 16.97 -19.29
C GLY A 224 -10.90 17.40 -19.43
N THR A 225 -10.23 17.54 -18.29
CA THR A 225 -8.80 17.82 -18.17
C THR A 225 -8.17 16.87 -17.14
N VAL A 226 -6.88 16.58 -17.29
CA VAL A 226 -6.15 15.76 -16.33
C VAL A 226 -6.10 16.48 -14.97
N GLN A 227 -6.57 15.83 -13.93
CA GLN A 227 -6.53 16.32 -12.56
C GLN A 227 -5.13 16.09 -11.97
N SER A 228 -4.20 16.98 -12.29
CA SER A 228 -2.82 16.87 -11.77
C SER A 228 -2.65 17.80 -10.57
N VAL A 229 -2.33 17.21 -9.42
CA VAL A 229 -1.90 17.95 -8.23
C VAL A 229 -0.38 18.06 -8.27
N PRO A 230 0.17 19.29 -8.30
CA PRO A 230 1.60 19.48 -8.14
C PRO A 230 2.06 18.93 -6.77
N LEU A 231 3.07 18.06 -6.77
CA LEU A 231 3.69 17.60 -5.54
C LEU A 231 5.02 18.31 -5.35
N THR A 232 5.16 19.02 -4.22
CA THR A 232 6.45 19.41 -3.71
C THR A 232 7.18 18.17 -3.17
N LYS A 233 8.50 18.19 -3.11
CA LYS A 233 9.24 17.13 -2.40
C LYS A 233 8.80 17.15 -0.93
N ALA A 234 8.53 15.97 -0.38
CA ALA A 234 8.29 15.82 1.05
C ALA A 234 9.56 16.27 1.83
N ASP A 235 9.35 16.87 2.98
CA ASP A 235 10.46 17.35 3.82
C ASP A 235 11.39 16.20 4.22
N ASP A 236 12.69 16.48 4.19
CA ASP A 236 13.68 15.54 4.70
C ASP A 236 13.58 15.46 6.23
N ILE A 237 13.41 14.25 6.75
CA ILE A 237 13.41 13.98 8.19
C ILE A 237 14.87 14.06 8.65
N LYS A 238 15.16 14.91 9.63
CA LYS A 238 16.54 15.22 10.10
C LYS A 238 16.81 14.80 11.53
N ASP A 239 15.80 14.29 12.21
CA ASP A 239 15.85 13.90 13.61
C ASP A 239 15.10 12.60 13.83
N MET A 240 15.36 11.93 14.92
CA MET A 240 14.48 10.88 15.42
C MET A 240 13.32 11.53 16.16
N GLU A 241 12.10 11.37 15.62
CA GLU A 241 10.87 11.96 16.15
C GLU A 241 9.89 10.83 16.54
N VAL A 242 9.18 10.99 17.65
CA VAL A 242 8.29 9.96 18.17
C VAL A 242 6.88 10.51 18.36
N MET A 243 5.90 9.81 17.80
CA MET A 243 4.48 9.98 18.09
C MET A 243 3.98 8.76 18.86
N VAL A 244 3.63 8.94 20.13
CA VAL A 244 3.02 7.91 20.94
C VAL A 244 1.51 8.07 20.91
N VAL A 245 0.82 7.03 20.44
CA VAL A 245 -0.64 7.03 20.27
C VAL A 245 -1.28 6.22 21.39
N GLU A 246 -2.03 6.88 22.24
CA GLU A 246 -2.70 6.24 23.38
C GLU A 246 -4.10 5.71 23.01
N LYS A 247 -4.35 4.45 23.32
CA LYS A 247 -5.67 3.81 23.31
C LYS A 247 -5.70 2.59 24.21
N PRO A 248 -6.86 2.05 24.58
CA PRO A 248 -6.91 0.76 25.26
C PRO A 248 -6.29 -0.35 24.39
N THR A 249 -5.17 -0.91 24.85
CA THR A 249 -4.49 -2.04 24.18
C THR A 249 -3.69 -2.88 25.18
N ARG A 250 -3.41 -4.14 24.82
CA ARG A 250 -2.64 -5.07 25.66
C ARG A 250 -1.18 -5.23 25.20
N ALA A 251 -0.91 -4.92 23.94
CA ALA A 251 0.41 -5.03 23.35
C ALA A 251 0.63 -3.81 22.44
N TYR A 252 1.87 -3.39 22.29
CA TYR A 252 2.21 -2.15 21.60
C TYR A 252 2.62 -2.44 20.16
N ALA A 253 1.97 -1.77 19.19
CA ALA A 253 2.32 -1.84 17.79
C ALA A 253 3.27 -0.70 17.43
N VAL A 254 4.35 -1.01 16.69
CA VAL A 254 5.38 -0.05 16.31
C VAL A 254 5.46 0.06 14.79
N SER A 255 5.46 1.29 14.31
CA SER A 255 5.72 1.62 12.90
C SER A 255 6.78 2.71 12.83
N MET A 256 7.82 2.51 12.04
CA MET A 256 8.94 3.44 11.89
C MET A 256 9.21 3.68 10.42
N GLY A 257 9.66 4.88 10.04
CA GLY A 257 9.97 5.14 8.64
C GLY A 257 10.35 6.57 8.33
N TYR A 258 10.69 6.78 7.07
CA TYR A 258 11.04 8.06 6.49
C TYR A 258 10.70 8.09 4.99
N THR A 259 10.66 9.29 4.41
CA THR A 259 10.41 9.50 3.00
C THR A 259 11.58 9.02 2.14
N LEU A 260 11.30 8.38 1.01
CA LEU A 260 12.30 7.81 0.10
C LEU A 260 12.12 8.42 -1.30
N PRO A 261 13.14 9.07 -1.88
CA PRO A 261 13.05 9.70 -3.20
C PRO A 261 13.29 8.71 -4.36
N VAL A 262 12.93 7.44 -4.18
CA VAL A 262 13.15 6.36 -5.15
C VAL A 262 11.83 5.65 -5.41
N THR A 263 11.52 5.44 -6.69
CA THR A 263 10.30 4.77 -7.13
C THR A 263 10.64 3.61 -8.06
N ARG A 264 9.66 2.80 -8.45
CA ARG A 264 9.85 1.67 -9.39
C ARG A 264 10.44 2.06 -10.75
N LYS A 265 10.43 3.35 -11.13
CA LYS A 265 11.09 3.84 -12.35
C LYS A 265 12.61 4.00 -12.23
N ASP A 266 13.12 4.07 -11.00
CA ASP A 266 14.53 4.35 -10.72
C ASP A 266 15.33 3.04 -10.63
N LYS A 267 16.57 3.04 -11.11
CA LYS A 267 17.41 1.83 -11.10
C LYS A 267 17.76 1.40 -9.67
N GLU A 268 17.96 2.36 -8.79
CA GLU A 268 18.28 2.12 -7.38
C GLU A 268 17.16 1.41 -6.62
N PHE A 269 15.91 1.50 -7.09
CA PHE A 269 14.79 0.76 -6.51
C PHE A 269 15.07 -0.75 -6.45
N TYR A 270 15.66 -1.31 -7.49
CA TYR A 270 15.92 -2.75 -7.60
C TYR A 270 17.06 -3.21 -6.66
N ALA A 271 18.01 -2.33 -6.38
CA ALA A 271 19.01 -2.55 -5.33
C ALA A 271 18.37 -2.53 -3.94
N LEU A 272 17.49 -1.56 -3.68
CA LEU A 272 16.74 -1.48 -2.42
C LEU A 272 15.74 -2.63 -2.26
N LEU A 273 15.16 -3.14 -3.35
CA LEU A 273 14.28 -4.30 -3.31
C LEU A 273 15.01 -5.54 -2.81
N VAL A 274 16.25 -5.78 -3.28
CA VAL A 274 17.09 -6.88 -2.76
C VAL A 274 17.50 -6.62 -1.32
N ALA A 275 17.91 -5.39 -0.98
CA ALA A 275 18.26 -5.03 0.39
C ALA A 275 17.09 -5.24 1.36
N ASN A 276 15.89 -4.83 0.96
CA ASN A 276 14.66 -5.00 1.74
C ASN A 276 14.30 -6.47 1.92
N SER A 277 14.44 -7.29 0.87
CA SER A 277 14.17 -8.72 0.93
C SER A 277 15.10 -9.43 1.91
N TYR A 278 16.38 -9.05 1.94
CA TYR A 278 17.33 -9.53 2.94
C TYR A 278 16.98 -9.06 4.35
N PHE A 279 16.58 -7.80 4.51
CA PHE A 279 16.39 -7.19 5.83
C PHE A 279 15.08 -7.59 6.48
N GLY A 280 13.94 -7.48 5.77
CA GLY A 280 12.67 -7.72 6.43
C GLY A 280 11.45 -7.84 5.49
N GLU A 281 11.59 -8.49 4.34
CA GLU A 281 10.45 -8.65 3.41
C GLU A 281 9.25 -9.32 4.07
N HIS A 282 8.05 -8.84 3.71
CA HIS A 282 6.80 -9.24 4.32
C HIS A 282 6.56 -10.76 4.28
N ARG A 283 6.35 -11.34 5.47
CA ARG A 283 6.06 -12.78 5.66
C ARG A 283 7.11 -13.74 5.07
N THR A 284 8.34 -13.29 4.87
CA THR A 284 9.45 -14.19 4.60
C THR A 284 10.16 -14.51 5.91
N PHE A 285 10.48 -15.80 6.12
CA PHE A 285 11.09 -16.25 7.37
C PHE A 285 12.61 -16.08 7.40
N ASN A 286 13.22 -15.64 6.30
CA ASN A 286 14.68 -15.52 6.17
C ASN A 286 15.19 -14.09 6.40
N GLY A 287 14.28 -13.10 6.58
CA GLY A 287 14.68 -11.72 6.84
C GLY A 287 15.40 -11.52 8.17
N VAL A 288 16.34 -10.58 8.22
CA VAL A 288 17.09 -10.25 9.44
C VAL A 288 16.14 -9.87 10.57
N LEU A 289 15.16 -9.01 10.33
CA LEU A 289 14.19 -8.60 11.36
C LEU A 289 13.43 -9.80 11.92
N MET A 290 12.87 -10.64 11.05
CA MET A 290 12.13 -11.83 11.45
C MET A 290 12.98 -12.78 12.29
N ASN A 291 14.23 -13.03 11.90
CA ASN A 291 15.13 -13.91 12.64
C ASN A 291 15.56 -13.30 13.97
N ARG A 292 15.92 -12.00 13.99
CA ARG A 292 16.48 -11.37 15.19
C ARG A 292 15.44 -11.04 16.27
N LEU A 293 14.23 -10.60 15.86
CA LEU A 293 13.20 -10.24 16.83
C LEU A 293 12.34 -11.47 17.22
N ARG A 294 11.79 -12.16 16.20
CA ARG A 294 10.95 -13.33 16.44
C ARG A 294 11.76 -14.60 16.68
N GLY A 295 12.66 -14.95 15.76
CA GLY A 295 13.37 -16.24 15.79
C GLY A 295 14.25 -16.39 17.01
N ASP A 296 15.17 -15.44 17.25
CA ASP A 296 16.15 -15.48 18.33
C ASP A 296 15.53 -15.12 19.70
N ARG A 297 14.50 -14.25 19.72
CA ARG A 297 14.03 -13.60 20.96
C ARG A 297 12.56 -13.82 21.29
N GLY A 298 11.76 -14.29 20.35
CA GLY A 298 10.33 -14.53 20.56
C GLY A 298 9.50 -13.31 20.92
N LEU A 299 9.93 -12.10 20.50
CA LEU A 299 9.30 -10.84 20.90
C LEU A 299 7.84 -10.73 20.42
N ASN A 300 7.56 -11.19 19.20
CA ASN A 300 6.24 -11.09 18.59
C ASN A 300 6.05 -12.11 17.46
N TYR A 301 5.01 -11.92 16.64
CA TYR A 301 4.68 -12.83 15.54
C TYR A 301 5.38 -12.50 14.22
N GLY A 302 5.90 -11.27 14.06
CA GLY A 302 6.60 -10.91 12.82
C GLY A 302 7.00 -9.45 12.74
N ASP A 303 8.10 -9.22 12.03
CA ASP A 303 8.74 -7.94 11.89
C ASP A 303 9.18 -7.76 10.44
N TYR A 304 8.80 -6.64 9.83
CA TYR A 304 8.90 -6.44 8.40
C TYR A 304 9.45 -5.07 8.04
N SER A 305 10.05 -4.98 6.86
CA SER A 305 10.45 -3.70 6.27
C SER A 305 9.95 -3.59 4.82
N TYR A 306 9.88 -2.35 4.33
CA TYR A 306 9.39 -2.04 2.99
C TYR A 306 10.18 -0.88 2.40
N CYS A 307 10.61 -1.01 1.15
CA CYS A 307 11.28 0.05 0.40
C CYS A 307 10.33 0.87 -0.50
N GLU A 308 9.06 0.63 -0.38
CA GLU A 308 7.94 1.42 -0.94
C GLU A 308 6.73 1.30 0.00
N ARG A 309 5.77 2.21 -0.12
CA ARG A 309 4.56 2.13 0.68
C ARG A 309 3.88 0.77 0.49
N PHE A 310 3.65 0.08 1.59
CA PHE A 310 2.93 -1.17 1.62
C PHE A 310 1.61 -0.95 2.37
N VAL A 311 0.51 -1.03 1.67
CA VAL A 311 -0.81 -0.76 2.24
C VAL A 311 -1.28 -1.88 3.14
N GLY A 312 -0.75 -3.08 2.97
CA GLY A 312 -0.95 -4.27 3.79
C GLY A 312 -2.40 -4.43 4.23
N GLY A 313 -3.26 -4.74 3.29
CA GLY A 313 -4.68 -4.84 3.55
C GLY A 313 -5.04 -5.96 4.51
N THR A 314 -6.23 -5.88 5.06
CA THR A 314 -6.86 -6.92 5.88
C THR A 314 -7.02 -8.27 5.14
N GLY A 315 -6.78 -8.31 3.84
CA GLY A 315 -6.91 -9.50 2.98
C GLY A 315 -5.75 -10.48 2.97
N GLY A 316 -4.62 -10.13 3.58
CA GLY A 316 -3.55 -11.09 3.87
C GLY A 316 -2.66 -11.52 2.70
N THR A 317 -2.63 -10.83 1.57
CA THR A 317 -1.61 -11.11 0.53
C THR A 317 -0.22 -10.69 1.03
N PRO A 318 0.81 -11.53 0.88
CA PRO A 318 2.17 -11.16 1.20
C PRO A 318 2.86 -10.34 0.10
N PHE A 319 2.17 -10.10 -1.01
CA PHE A 319 2.75 -9.46 -2.19
C PHE A 319 2.49 -7.96 -2.21
N PRO A 320 3.38 -7.16 -2.83
CA PRO A 320 3.12 -5.74 -3.04
C PRO A 320 1.76 -5.51 -3.71
N GLU A 321 1.00 -4.56 -3.19
CA GLU A 321 -0.30 -4.24 -3.76
C GLU A 321 -0.16 -3.61 -5.14
N VAL A 322 -1.17 -3.82 -5.98
CA VAL A 322 -1.27 -3.19 -7.29
C VAL A 322 -2.19 -1.98 -7.23
N ASN A 323 -1.95 -1.02 -8.08
CA ASN A 323 -2.71 0.22 -8.19
C ASN A 323 -2.67 1.08 -6.91
N THR A 324 -1.50 1.09 -6.28
CA THR A 324 -1.15 2.00 -5.17
C THR A 324 0.13 2.80 -5.48
N PRO A 325 0.31 3.31 -6.71
CA PRO A 325 1.54 4.01 -7.07
C PRO A 325 1.64 5.35 -6.36
N LEU A 326 2.85 5.74 -5.99
CA LEU A 326 3.15 7.06 -5.45
C LEU A 326 4.31 7.69 -6.23
N ARG A 327 4.23 9.00 -6.47
CA ARG A 327 5.36 9.77 -7.06
C ARG A 327 6.50 10.00 -6.08
N GLN A 328 6.26 9.84 -4.78
CA GLN A 328 7.26 9.86 -3.71
C GLN A 328 6.99 8.69 -2.76
N GLN A 329 8.01 7.93 -2.45
CA GLN A 329 7.90 6.71 -1.67
C GLN A 329 8.40 6.89 -0.23
N CYS A 330 8.34 5.83 0.56
CA CYS A 330 8.88 5.77 1.91
C CYS A 330 9.58 4.42 2.16
N PHE A 331 10.55 4.44 3.06
CA PHE A 331 11.02 3.24 3.74
C PHE A 331 10.30 3.11 5.07
N SER A 332 9.87 1.91 5.41
CA SER A 332 9.21 1.67 6.70
C SER A 332 9.59 0.32 7.30
N ILE A 333 9.52 0.25 8.64
CA ILE A 333 9.66 -0.97 9.44
C ILE A 333 8.41 -1.10 10.28
N TRP A 334 7.82 -2.29 10.31
CA TRP A 334 6.66 -2.62 11.14
C TRP A 334 7.02 -3.75 12.09
N LEU A 335 6.87 -3.48 13.39
CA LEU A 335 6.94 -4.51 14.40
C LEU A 335 5.51 -4.82 14.84
N ARG A 336 5.08 -6.06 14.65
CA ARG A 336 3.78 -6.52 15.13
C ARG A 336 3.73 -6.39 16.66
N PRO A 337 2.53 -6.38 17.25
CA PRO A 337 2.38 -6.06 18.68
C PRO A 337 3.34 -6.84 19.57
N ILE A 338 4.07 -6.09 20.41
CA ILE A 338 5.05 -6.57 21.37
C ILE A 338 4.51 -6.33 22.80
N PRO A 339 4.80 -7.18 23.80
CA PRO A 339 4.48 -6.89 25.20
C PRO A 339 5.03 -5.52 25.63
N PRO A 340 4.28 -4.75 26.45
CA PRO A 340 4.67 -3.38 26.79
C PRO A 340 6.06 -3.23 27.40
N ASP A 341 6.46 -4.17 28.25
CA ASP A 341 7.77 -4.19 28.93
C ASP A 341 8.94 -4.57 28.02
N GLN A 342 8.69 -5.06 26.82
CA GLN A 342 9.69 -5.47 25.84
C GLN A 342 9.70 -4.57 24.58
N THR A 343 8.75 -3.65 24.44
CA THR A 343 8.59 -2.86 23.22
C THR A 343 9.78 -1.93 22.97
N LEU A 344 10.33 -1.28 24.00
CA LEU A 344 11.51 -0.43 23.85
C LEU A 344 12.74 -1.22 23.39
N PHE A 345 12.91 -2.44 23.90
CA PHE A 345 13.96 -3.36 23.42
C PHE A 345 13.72 -3.70 21.93
N GLY A 346 12.48 -4.01 21.54
CA GLY A 346 12.12 -4.32 20.14
C GLY A 346 12.45 -3.17 19.17
N ILE A 347 12.14 -1.93 19.55
CA ILE A 347 12.49 -0.73 18.77
C ILE A 347 14.02 -0.63 18.60
N ARG A 348 14.75 -0.74 19.71
CA ARG A 348 16.22 -0.70 19.70
C ARG A 348 16.83 -1.81 18.86
N ASN A 349 16.29 -3.03 18.97
CA ASN A 349 16.77 -4.16 18.19
C ASN A 349 16.60 -3.92 16.69
N ALA A 350 15.44 -3.46 16.24
CA ALA A 350 15.21 -3.15 14.83
C ALA A 350 16.17 -2.06 14.30
N LEU A 351 16.38 -1.00 15.07
CA LEU A 351 17.31 0.10 14.70
C LEU A 351 18.78 -0.33 14.77
N PHE A 352 19.13 -1.19 15.73
CA PHE A 352 20.46 -1.80 15.84
C PHE A 352 20.78 -2.68 14.61
N GLU A 353 19.83 -3.51 14.19
CA GLU A 353 20.00 -4.33 12.99
C GLU A 353 20.03 -3.50 11.71
N LEU A 354 19.24 -2.41 11.62
CA LEU A 354 19.31 -1.47 10.50
C LEU A 354 20.71 -0.81 10.45
N LYS A 355 21.23 -0.37 11.59
CA LYS A 355 22.60 0.17 11.68
C LYS A 355 23.64 -0.86 11.24
N ASN A 356 23.53 -2.10 11.71
CA ASN A 356 24.42 -3.18 11.30
C ASN A 356 24.39 -3.41 9.79
N LEU A 357 23.20 -3.39 9.18
CA LEU A 357 23.04 -3.52 7.73
C LEU A 357 23.77 -2.39 6.98
N ILE A 358 23.65 -1.15 7.45
CA ILE A 358 24.31 0.00 6.82
C ILE A 358 25.82 -0.06 6.93
N GLU A 359 26.33 -0.39 8.12
CA GLU A 359 27.78 -0.42 8.40
C GLU A 359 28.49 -1.60 7.75
N LYS A 360 27.87 -2.79 7.77
CA LYS A 360 28.49 -4.04 7.32
C LYS A 360 28.10 -4.41 5.88
N GLY A 361 26.96 -3.91 5.39
CA GLY A 361 26.37 -4.34 4.14
C GLY A 361 25.85 -5.78 4.19
N ILE A 362 25.52 -6.31 3.02
CA ILE A 362 25.15 -7.70 2.80
C ILE A 362 26.41 -8.48 2.38
N ALA A 363 26.60 -9.70 2.87
CA ALA A 363 27.71 -10.56 2.43
C ALA A 363 27.40 -11.19 1.05
N GLN A 364 28.42 -11.54 0.27
CA GLN A 364 28.26 -12.09 -1.08
C GLN A 364 27.31 -13.29 -1.13
N LYS A 365 27.46 -14.23 -0.20
CA LYS A 365 26.59 -15.42 -0.12
C LYS A 365 25.11 -15.05 0.06
N ASP A 366 24.83 -14.12 0.95
CA ASP A 366 23.45 -13.69 1.27
C ASP A 366 22.87 -12.88 0.12
N PHE A 367 23.67 -12.04 -0.53
CA PHE A 367 23.30 -11.35 -1.73
C PHE A 367 22.88 -12.31 -2.87
N ASP A 368 23.72 -13.32 -3.16
CA ASP A 368 23.45 -14.28 -4.23
C ASP A 368 22.15 -15.06 -3.97
N GLN A 369 21.92 -15.45 -2.73
CA GLN A 369 20.71 -16.16 -2.32
C GLN A 369 19.47 -15.26 -2.40
N THR A 370 19.56 -14.05 -1.89
CA THR A 370 18.43 -13.08 -1.88
C THR A 370 18.10 -12.63 -3.28
N LYS A 371 19.09 -12.29 -4.10
CA LYS A 371 18.91 -11.95 -5.50
C LYS A 371 18.17 -13.06 -6.27
N LYS A 372 18.59 -14.31 -6.08
CA LYS A 372 17.92 -15.48 -6.66
C LYS A 372 16.49 -15.62 -6.16
N PHE A 373 16.27 -15.45 -4.85
CA PHE A 373 14.94 -15.50 -4.25
C PHE A 373 14.02 -14.44 -4.86
N VAL A 374 14.41 -13.19 -4.88
CA VAL A 374 13.61 -12.07 -5.43
C VAL A 374 13.26 -12.31 -6.90
N THR A 375 14.21 -12.81 -7.70
CA THR A 375 13.99 -13.11 -9.13
C THR A 375 12.84 -14.12 -9.34
N TYR A 376 12.72 -15.12 -8.49
CA TYR A 376 11.65 -16.12 -8.62
C TYR A 376 10.39 -15.70 -7.87
N TYR A 377 10.53 -15.10 -6.70
CA TYR A 377 9.40 -14.69 -5.87
C TYR A 377 8.56 -13.60 -6.52
N SER A 378 9.18 -12.64 -7.19
CA SER A 378 8.46 -11.59 -7.93
C SER A 378 7.53 -12.14 -9.03
N LYS A 379 7.85 -13.30 -9.61
CA LYS A 379 6.98 -13.96 -10.59
C LYS A 379 5.66 -14.43 -9.97
N LEU A 380 5.67 -14.78 -8.68
CA LEU A 380 4.45 -15.16 -7.94
C LEU A 380 3.55 -13.95 -7.68
N TRP A 381 4.11 -12.74 -7.61
CA TRP A 381 3.31 -11.53 -7.44
C TRP A 381 2.32 -11.32 -8.57
N ALA A 382 2.68 -11.72 -9.79
CA ALA A 382 1.85 -11.63 -10.99
C ALA A 382 1.21 -12.98 -11.39
N SER A 383 0.86 -13.82 -10.41
CA SER A 383 0.29 -15.15 -10.66
C SER A 383 -1.12 -15.12 -11.28
N THR A 384 -1.90 -14.06 -11.05
CA THR A 384 -3.23 -13.89 -11.64
C THR A 384 -3.23 -12.83 -12.74
N LEU A 385 -4.18 -12.95 -13.69
CA LEU A 385 -4.35 -11.94 -14.75
C LEU A 385 -4.72 -10.57 -14.19
N SER A 386 -5.52 -10.51 -13.14
CA SER A 386 -5.86 -9.29 -12.44
C SER A 386 -4.63 -8.58 -11.88
N ARG A 387 -3.71 -9.31 -11.24
CA ARG A 387 -2.46 -8.73 -10.74
C ARG A 387 -1.50 -8.32 -11.86
N ARG A 388 -1.41 -9.11 -12.93
CA ARG A 388 -0.62 -8.74 -14.12
C ARG A 388 -1.09 -7.42 -14.71
N LEU A 389 -2.40 -7.27 -14.89
CA LEU A 389 -3.01 -6.06 -15.39
C LEU A 389 -2.72 -4.87 -14.46
N GLY A 390 -2.87 -5.07 -13.14
CA GLY A 390 -2.56 -4.04 -12.15
C GLY A 390 -1.11 -3.58 -12.23
N TYR A 391 -0.13 -4.50 -12.25
CA TYR A 391 1.30 -4.13 -12.38
C TYR A 391 1.62 -3.49 -13.73
N GLN A 392 0.93 -3.87 -14.81
CA GLN A 392 1.09 -3.22 -16.10
C GLN A 392 0.63 -1.76 -16.03
N MET A 393 -0.53 -1.51 -15.44
CA MET A 393 -1.07 -0.15 -15.30
C MET A 393 -0.24 0.70 -14.33
N ASP A 394 0.31 0.11 -13.27
CA ASP A 394 1.28 0.81 -12.39
C ASP A 394 2.56 1.18 -13.16
N SER A 395 3.06 0.29 -14.02
CA SER A 395 4.23 0.57 -14.84
C SER A 395 3.97 1.75 -15.79
N GLU A 396 2.75 1.83 -16.33
CA GLU A 396 2.32 2.94 -17.17
C GLU A 396 2.20 4.26 -16.38
N PHE A 397 1.77 4.20 -15.10
CA PHE A 397 1.79 5.36 -14.23
C PHE A 397 3.20 5.93 -14.05
N TYR A 398 4.18 5.06 -13.85
CA TYR A 398 5.58 5.45 -13.71
C TYR A 398 6.28 5.77 -15.04
N GLY A 399 5.64 5.51 -16.18
CA GLY A 399 6.25 5.64 -17.50
C GLY A 399 7.43 4.67 -17.71
N SER A 400 7.31 3.46 -17.16
CA SER A 400 8.34 2.42 -17.19
C SER A 400 7.87 1.16 -17.92
N ASP A 401 8.81 0.27 -18.24
CA ASP A 401 8.51 -1.08 -18.72
C ASP A 401 7.74 -1.89 -17.65
N TYR A 402 7.12 -2.99 -18.08
CA TYR A 402 6.39 -3.88 -17.19
C TYR A 402 7.22 -4.30 -15.98
N PHE A 403 6.69 -4.04 -14.79
CA PHE A 403 7.44 -4.10 -13.53
C PHE A 403 8.10 -5.45 -13.27
N ILE A 404 7.39 -6.56 -13.51
CA ILE A 404 7.91 -7.91 -13.24
C ILE A 404 9.08 -8.26 -14.16
N ASP A 405 8.96 -7.94 -15.45
CA ASP A 405 10.04 -8.17 -16.42
C ASP A 405 11.23 -7.25 -16.13
N ARG A 406 10.96 -6.03 -15.66
CA ARG A 406 12.00 -5.10 -15.27
C ARG A 406 12.76 -5.58 -14.03
N ILE A 407 12.10 -6.17 -13.03
CA ILE A 407 12.79 -6.80 -11.90
C ILE A 407 13.79 -7.84 -12.44
N GLU A 408 13.35 -8.76 -13.29
CA GLU A 408 14.25 -9.80 -13.83
C GLU A 408 15.45 -9.20 -14.58
N ARG A 409 15.21 -8.22 -15.44
CA ARG A 409 16.26 -7.56 -16.23
C ARG A 409 17.27 -6.79 -15.37
N GLU A 410 16.79 -5.97 -14.44
CA GLU A 410 17.66 -5.18 -13.55
C GLU A 410 18.49 -6.09 -12.64
N LEU A 411 17.88 -7.15 -12.11
CA LEU A 411 18.58 -8.10 -11.25
C LEU A 411 19.65 -8.90 -11.99
N GLN A 412 19.56 -9.13 -13.31
CA GLN A 412 20.61 -9.81 -14.07
C GLN A 412 21.96 -9.10 -13.95
N THR A 413 21.98 -7.79 -14.00
CA THR A 413 23.21 -6.98 -13.98
C THR A 413 23.55 -6.40 -12.61
N LEU A 414 22.62 -6.48 -11.62
CA LEU A 414 22.81 -5.94 -10.28
C LEU A 414 23.97 -6.63 -9.58
N THR A 415 24.87 -5.85 -9.00
CA THR A 415 26.03 -6.32 -8.23
C THR A 415 25.84 -6.12 -6.74
N LEU A 416 26.64 -6.81 -5.92
CA LEU A 416 26.70 -6.59 -4.47
C LEU A 416 27.08 -5.15 -4.12
N ASP A 417 28.01 -4.57 -4.87
CA ASP A 417 28.45 -3.19 -4.65
C ASP A 417 27.31 -2.19 -4.90
N ASP A 418 26.46 -2.41 -5.93
CA ASP A 418 25.29 -1.59 -6.18
C ASP A 418 24.31 -1.64 -5.00
N VAL A 419 24.04 -2.84 -4.46
CA VAL A 419 23.15 -3.02 -3.31
C VAL A 419 23.72 -2.36 -2.06
N ASN A 420 24.97 -2.61 -1.74
CA ASN A 420 25.61 -2.01 -0.57
C ASN A 420 25.76 -0.48 -0.70
N ALA A 421 25.95 0.04 -1.91
CA ALA A 421 25.95 1.47 -2.16
C ALA A 421 24.55 2.07 -1.95
N ALA A 422 23.48 1.41 -2.42
CA ALA A 422 22.11 1.85 -2.21
C ALA A 422 21.71 1.81 -0.72
N ILE A 423 22.11 0.77 0.02
CA ILE A 423 21.93 0.68 1.48
C ILE A 423 22.53 1.91 2.16
N ARG A 424 23.82 2.21 1.92
CA ARG A 424 24.50 3.35 2.53
C ARG A 424 23.95 4.71 2.10
N LYS A 425 23.40 4.81 0.90
CA LYS A 425 22.85 6.07 0.36
C LYS A 425 21.47 6.39 0.88
N TYR A 426 20.63 5.39 1.03
CA TYR A 426 19.19 5.59 1.24
C TYR A 426 18.68 5.11 2.59
N LEU A 427 19.41 4.23 3.31
CA LEU A 427 18.96 3.75 4.61
C LEU A 427 19.72 4.46 5.72
N HIS A 428 19.00 4.80 6.79
CA HIS A 428 19.57 5.46 7.97
C HIS A 428 18.72 5.13 9.21
N PRO A 429 19.38 4.96 10.40
CA PRO A 429 18.68 4.59 11.63
C PRO A 429 18.35 5.78 12.53
N SER A 430 18.78 7.00 12.19
CA SER A 430 18.71 8.18 13.07
C SER A 430 17.66 9.21 12.65
N ASP A 431 17.53 9.44 11.34
CA ASP A 431 16.60 10.44 10.79
C ASP A 431 15.29 9.75 10.45
N ILE A 432 14.51 9.41 11.47
CA ILE A 432 13.36 8.50 11.36
C ILE A 432 12.20 8.95 12.25
N LYS A 433 10.99 8.82 11.74
CA LYS A 433 9.77 8.99 12.54
C LYS A 433 9.28 7.64 13.05
N ILE A 434 8.85 7.62 14.31
CA ILE A 434 8.39 6.43 15.01
C ILE A 434 6.98 6.69 15.53
N ALA A 435 6.02 5.87 15.14
CA ALA A 435 4.68 5.84 15.70
C ALA A 435 4.51 4.57 16.56
N VAL A 436 4.14 4.74 17.82
CA VAL A 436 3.92 3.63 18.75
C VAL A 436 2.54 3.71 19.35
N VAL A 437 1.74 2.67 19.15
CA VAL A 437 0.42 2.54 19.78
C VAL A 437 0.61 1.90 21.15
N VAL A 438 0.24 2.60 22.21
CA VAL A 438 0.44 2.17 23.61
C VAL A 438 -0.87 2.17 24.37
N ASN A 439 -0.88 1.54 25.56
CA ASN A 439 -2.05 1.58 26.44
C ASN A 439 -2.33 2.98 26.97
N GLU A 440 -3.61 3.30 27.10
CA GLU A 440 -4.10 4.58 27.63
C GLU A 440 -3.48 4.92 28.99
N GLY A 441 -3.01 6.15 29.16
CA GLY A 441 -2.31 6.63 30.36
C GLY A 441 -0.85 6.18 30.49
N LYS A 442 -0.28 5.49 29.51
CA LYS A 442 1.11 5.02 29.49
C LYS A 442 2.02 5.76 28.50
N GLY A 443 1.45 6.64 27.69
CA GLY A 443 2.19 7.29 26.61
C GLY A 443 3.34 8.16 27.10
N GLN A 444 3.12 8.98 28.11
CA GLN A 444 4.16 9.87 28.63
C GLN A 444 5.27 9.09 29.34
N GLU A 445 4.94 8.04 30.08
CA GLU A 445 5.92 7.16 30.72
C GLU A 445 6.80 6.49 29.67
N PHE A 446 6.19 5.94 28.62
CA PHE A 446 6.89 5.28 27.53
C PHE A 446 7.79 6.26 26.75
N LEU A 447 7.27 7.44 26.37
CA LEU A 447 8.04 8.47 25.68
C LEU A 447 9.25 8.94 26.52
N ASN A 448 9.06 9.12 27.82
CA ASN A 448 10.14 9.50 28.73
C ASN A 448 11.24 8.39 28.80
N ALA A 449 10.83 7.13 28.86
CA ALA A 449 11.78 6.00 28.85
C ALA A 449 12.62 5.98 27.58
N MET A 450 12.01 6.25 26.42
CA MET A 450 12.73 6.40 25.16
C MET A 450 13.72 7.58 25.19
N MET A 451 13.27 8.76 25.62
CA MET A 451 14.08 10.01 25.63
C MET A 451 15.23 9.98 26.61
N THR A 452 15.09 9.32 27.76
CA THR A 452 16.14 9.20 28.77
C THR A 452 17.13 8.08 28.46
N ASN A 453 16.90 7.32 27.40
CA ASN A 453 17.67 6.11 27.09
C ASN A 453 17.77 5.13 28.26
N ALA A 454 16.71 5.01 29.07
CA ALA A 454 16.64 4.04 30.15
C ALA A 454 16.94 2.63 29.59
N PRO A 455 17.75 1.81 30.27
CA PRO A 455 18.01 0.43 29.85
C PRO A 455 16.69 -0.35 29.66
N SER A 456 16.60 -1.15 28.61
CA SER A 456 15.42 -1.95 28.29
C SER A 456 15.77 -3.44 28.20
N PRO A 457 16.09 -4.11 29.32
CA PRO A 457 16.48 -5.51 29.31
C PRO A 457 15.32 -6.41 28.87
N ILE A 458 15.64 -7.42 28.07
CA ILE A 458 14.68 -8.46 27.66
C ILE A 458 14.61 -9.58 28.69
N LYS A 459 13.44 -10.18 28.86
CA LYS A 459 13.22 -11.37 29.72
C LYS A 459 12.80 -12.54 28.85
N TYR A 460 13.52 -13.66 28.99
CA TYR A 460 13.23 -14.89 28.28
C TYR A 460 12.41 -15.86 29.14
N GLN A 461 11.47 -16.55 28.51
CA GLN A 461 10.74 -17.67 29.14
C GLN A 461 11.51 -18.99 29.07
N SER A 462 12.47 -19.09 28.15
CA SER A 462 13.29 -20.26 27.91
C SER A 462 14.77 -19.85 27.73
N PRO A 463 15.74 -20.72 28.05
CA PRO A 463 17.15 -20.42 27.82
C PRO A 463 17.47 -20.10 26.36
N VAL A 464 18.28 -19.07 26.15
CA VAL A 464 18.83 -18.68 24.84
C VAL A 464 20.35 -18.81 24.84
N SER A 465 20.98 -18.79 23.66
CA SER A 465 22.43 -18.92 23.54
C SER A 465 23.16 -17.72 24.14
N GLN A 466 24.42 -17.97 24.62
CA GLN A 466 25.24 -16.89 25.16
C GLN A 466 25.50 -15.77 24.16
N SER A 467 25.61 -16.09 22.85
CA SER A 467 25.78 -15.09 21.81
C SER A 467 24.61 -14.13 21.68
N ILE A 468 23.36 -14.60 21.91
CA ILE A 468 22.17 -13.75 21.95
C ILE A 468 22.24 -12.85 23.18
N LEU A 469 22.52 -13.38 24.36
CA LEU A 469 22.65 -12.60 25.60
C LEU A 469 23.73 -11.51 25.51
N ASP A 470 24.83 -11.79 24.82
CA ASP A 470 25.89 -10.79 24.63
C ASP A 470 25.49 -9.68 23.66
N GLN A 471 24.71 -10.00 22.64
CA GLN A 471 24.09 -8.97 21.76
C GLN A 471 23.05 -8.14 22.52
N ASP A 472 22.26 -8.77 23.38
CA ASP A 472 21.19 -8.07 24.12
C ASP A 472 21.75 -6.98 25.02
N LYS A 473 22.93 -7.17 25.62
CA LYS A 473 23.64 -6.13 26.39
C LYS A 473 23.96 -4.88 25.55
N LEU A 474 24.17 -5.04 24.24
CA LEU A 474 24.41 -3.92 23.34
C LEU A 474 23.09 -3.26 22.90
N ILE A 475 22.06 -4.08 22.70
CA ILE A 475 20.74 -3.61 22.23
C ILE A 475 19.99 -2.89 23.34
N GLU A 476 19.99 -3.43 24.58
CA GLU A 476 19.22 -2.83 25.68
C GLU A 476 19.61 -1.39 26.04
N VAL A 477 20.85 -0.99 25.68
CA VAL A 477 21.38 0.37 25.87
C VAL A 477 21.64 1.08 24.54
N PHE A 478 21.16 0.55 23.40
CA PHE A 478 21.34 1.20 22.10
C PHE A 478 20.71 2.60 22.15
N PRO A 479 21.50 3.68 21.86
CA PRO A 479 21.02 5.04 22.08
C PRO A 479 19.99 5.46 21.04
N LEU A 480 18.94 6.11 21.51
CA LEU A 480 17.92 6.77 20.69
C LEU A 480 18.10 8.28 20.81
N ALA A 481 18.47 8.95 19.71
CA ALA A 481 18.70 10.38 19.68
C ALA A 481 17.39 11.15 19.40
N ILE A 482 16.40 11.02 20.30
CA ILE A 482 15.05 11.54 20.10
C ILE A 482 15.03 13.05 20.27
N ASN A 483 14.46 13.75 19.28
CA ASN A 483 14.15 15.17 19.36
C ASN A 483 12.90 15.39 20.23
N LYS A 484 13.10 15.96 21.42
CA LYS A 484 12.02 16.18 22.43
C LYS A 484 10.96 17.16 21.95
N GLU A 485 11.37 18.19 21.20
CA GLU A 485 10.46 19.26 20.78
C GLU A 485 9.49 18.80 19.67
N LYS A 486 9.93 17.81 18.89
CA LYS A 486 9.16 17.24 17.78
C LYS A 486 8.43 15.94 18.15
N SER A 487 8.62 15.45 19.39
CA SER A 487 8.00 14.23 19.86
C SER A 487 6.78 14.53 20.74
N ARG A 488 5.73 13.71 20.63
CA ARG A 488 4.46 13.97 21.28
C ARG A 488 3.68 12.72 21.66
N VAL A 489 2.80 12.87 22.62
CA VAL A 489 1.77 11.88 22.95
C VAL A 489 0.43 12.42 22.42
N VAL A 490 -0.32 11.57 21.76
CA VAL A 490 -1.65 11.88 21.21
C VAL A 490 -2.65 10.81 21.57
N ASN A 491 -3.92 11.17 21.72
CA ASN A 491 -4.96 10.17 21.89
C ASN A 491 -5.42 9.66 20.51
N ALA A 492 -5.65 8.37 20.38
CA ALA A 492 -6.15 7.78 19.11
C ALA A 492 -7.46 8.44 18.62
N ARG A 493 -8.29 8.95 19.55
CA ARG A 493 -9.53 9.65 19.20
C ARG A 493 -9.31 10.97 18.47
N ASP A 494 -8.14 11.59 18.65
CA ASP A 494 -7.80 12.88 18.03
C ASP A 494 -7.16 12.71 16.65
N LEU A 495 -6.64 11.51 16.34
CA LEU A 495 -6.07 11.22 15.02
C LEU A 495 -7.19 11.16 13.97
N PHE A 496 -6.90 11.71 12.78
CA PHE A 496 -7.82 11.75 11.65
C PHE A 496 -9.16 12.45 11.97
N GLU A 497 -9.17 13.34 12.94
CA GLU A 497 -10.36 14.15 13.25
C GLU A 497 -10.55 15.29 12.25
N LYS A 498 -9.42 15.96 11.90
CA LYS A 498 -9.37 17.11 10.97
C LYS A 498 -8.61 16.79 9.73
#